data_0f5f364e22c5eab9bbf2240305f35a7b
#
_entry.id   0f5f364e22c5eab9bbf2240305f35a7b
#
_cell.length_a   1.000
_cell.length_b   1.000
_cell.length_c   1.000
_cell.angle_alpha   90.00
_cell.angle_beta   90.00
_cell.angle_gamma   90.00
#
_symmetry.space_group_name_H-M   'P 1'
#
loop_
_entity.id
_entity.type
_entity.pdbx_description
1 polymer ?
#
loop_
_entity_poly.entity_id
_entity_poly.type
_entity_poly.pdbx_seq_one_letter_code
_entity_poly.pdbx_strand_id
1 'polypeptide(L)'
;MYLTFGLINNNSKNRKMSTQKFATQALHAGHNVSENGGTRAVPIYQSTAYVFNNSDHAANLFALTESGNIYSRINNPTNDILEQRLSVLEGGIAAVVTASGTAAIATTLLTLLKSGDHIVASSSLYGGTYNLLSVTLPRHGITTTFVDPSNPNNFQNAAQENTRVFFIESLGNPKLDVLDIEAISVKA
;
A
#
# COMPACT_ATOMS: atom_id res chain seq x y z
N MET A 1 6.95 4.94 -5.91
CA MET A 1 6.47 5.42 -4.60
C MET A 1 5.58 4.32 -4.05
N TYR A 2 5.98 3.74 -2.95
CA TYR A 2 5.24 2.65 -2.32
C TYR A 2 4.58 3.21 -1.06
N LEU A 3 3.28 2.98 -0.90
CA LEU A 3 2.58 3.28 0.33
C LEU A 3 2.51 1.99 1.15
N THR A 4 3.22 1.97 2.24
CA THR A 4 3.15 0.86 3.19
C THR A 4 2.25 1.27 4.35
N PHE A 5 1.15 0.55 4.55
CA PHE A 5 0.33 0.69 5.74
C PHE A 5 0.86 -0.25 6.81
N GLY A 6 1.54 0.30 7.78
CA GLY A 6 1.72 -0.38 9.05
C GLY A 6 0.48 -0.17 9.91
N LEU A 7 -0.47 -1.10 9.89
CA LEU A 7 -1.32 -1.25 11.06
C LEU A 7 -0.39 -1.75 12.16
N ILE A 8 -0.07 -0.88 13.11
CA ILE A 8 0.64 -1.27 14.33
C ILE A 8 -0.34 -2.14 15.14
N ASN A 9 -0.45 -3.39 14.75
CA ASN A 9 -1.15 -4.37 15.55
C ASN A 9 -0.11 -4.93 16.53
N ASN A 10 -0.23 -4.56 17.81
CA ASN A 10 0.60 -5.05 18.91
C ASN A 10 0.56 -6.58 19.11
N ASN A 11 -0.12 -7.32 18.25
CA ASN A 11 -0.18 -8.78 18.22
C ASN A 11 0.83 -9.45 17.26
N SER A 12 1.89 -8.78 16.85
CA SER A 12 2.93 -9.31 15.94
C SER A 12 3.83 -10.41 16.55
N LYS A 13 3.51 -10.95 17.74
CA LYS A 13 4.36 -11.93 18.43
C LYS A 13 4.47 -13.31 17.77
N ASN A 14 3.76 -13.61 16.68
CA ASN A 14 3.76 -14.96 16.08
C ASN A 14 4.16 -15.01 14.59
N ARG A 15 4.63 -13.93 13.97
CA ARG A 15 5.20 -14.04 12.63
C ARG A 15 6.64 -14.55 12.76
N LYS A 16 6.92 -15.78 12.32
CA LYS A 16 8.31 -16.24 12.12
C LYS A 16 8.97 -15.25 11.16
N MET A 17 9.75 -14.31 11.70
CA MET A 17 10.60 -13.45 10.87
C MET A 17 11.49 -14.37 10.05
N SER A 18 11.57 -14.12 8.74
CA SER A 18 12.51 -14.82 7.87
C SER A 18 13.90 -14.67 8.45
N THR A 19 14.62 -15.77 8.58
CA THR A 19 16.04 -15.77 9.01
C THR A 19 16.96 -15.21 7.93
N GLN A 20 16.42 -14.92 6.74
CA GLN A 20 17.17 -14.39 5.60
C GLN A 20 17.45 -12.90 5.77
N LYS A 21 18.66 -12.49 5.34
CA LYS A 21 19.05 -11.08 5.32
C LYS A 21 18.18 -10.28 4.32
N PHE A 22 17.99 -9.00 4.58
CA PHE A 22 17.21 -8.08 3.73
C PHE A 22 17.60 -8.18 2.24
N ALA A 23 18.90 -8.17 1.92
CA ALA A 23 19.37 -8.29 0.54
C ALA A 23 18.93 -9.61 -0.14
N THR A 24 18.88 -10.73 0.61
CA THR A 24 18.37 -12.01 0.10
C THR A 24 16.86 -11.96 -0.13
N GLN A 25 16.13 -11.38 0.79
CA GLN A 25 14.68 -11.19 0.66
C GLN A 25 14.34 -10.28 -0.53
N ALA A 26 15.09 -9.20 -0.74
CA ALA A 26 14.91 -8.30 -1.87
C ALA A 26 15.02 -8.99 -3.24
N LEU A 27 15.84 -10.03 -3.32
CA LEU A 27 16.02 -10.82 -4.55
C LEU A 27 15.03 -11.98 -4.68
N HIS A 28 14.68 -12.65 -3.59
CA HIS A 28 14.05 -13.97 -3.65
C HIS A 28 12.66 -14.06 -3.00
N ALA A 29 12.28 -13.15 -2.12
CA ALA A 29 10.97 -13.21 -1.48
C ALA A 29 9.83 -13.21 -2.50
N GLY A 30 8.79 -13.99 -2.23
CA GLY A 30 7.59 -14.10 -3.07
C GLY A 30 7.77 -14.98 -4.32
N HIS A 31 8.99 -15.37 -4.70
CA HIS A 31 9.22 -16.24 -5.87
C HIS A 31 9.51 -17.67 -5.44
N ASN A 32 8.53 -18.56 -5.68
CA ASN A 32 8.72 -20.00 -5.50
C ASN A 32 9.14 -20.64 -6.83
N VAL A 33 10.40 -21.06 -6.93
CA VAL A 33 10.96 -21.62 -8.16
C VAL A 33 10.22 -22.89 -8.60
N SER A 34 9.81 -23.75 -7.67
CA SER A 34 9.10 -25.00 -8.00
C SER A 34 7.71 -24.79 -8.58
N GLU A 35 7.03 -23.74 -8.18
CA GLU A 35 5.69 -23.37 -8.67
C GLU A 35 5.75 -22.58 -9.99
N ASN A 36 6.92 -22.09 -10.35
CA ASN A 36 7.15 -21.27 -11.54
C ASN A 36 8.03 -22.00 -12.58
N GLY A 37 7.84 -23.31 -12.73
CA GLY A 37 8.50 -24.10 -13.78
C GLY A 37 10.03 -24.20 -13.65
N GLY A 38 10.57 -23.99 -12.45
CA GLY A 38 12.03 -24.06 -12.19
C GLY A 38 12.81 -22.81 -12.62
N THR A 39 12.13 -21.71 -12.96
CA THR A 39 12.78 -20.50 -13.45
C THR A 39 13.47 -19.71 -12.34
N ARG A 40 14.64 -19.14 -12.66
CA ARG A 40 15.36 -18.24 -11.73
C ARG A 40 14.73 -16.85 -11.70
N ALA A 41 14.38 -16.33 -12.87
CA ALA A 41 13.67 -15.03 -13.00
C ALA A 41 12.17 -15.24 -12.80
N VAL A 42 11.51 -14.23 -12.31
CA VAL A 42 10.04 -14.20 -12.23
C VAL A 42 9.46 -14.26 -13.65
N PRO A 43 8.61 -15.23 -13.99
CA PRO A 43 7.94 -15.27 -15.29
C PRO A 43 6.97 -14.10 -15.45
N ILE A 44 6.80 -13.62 -16.68
CA ILE A 44 5.80 -12.61 -17.02
C ILE A 44 4.55 -13.32 -17.54
N TYR A 45 3.47 -13.29 -16.77
CA TYR A 45 2.17 -13.85 -17.14
C TYR A 45 1.32 -12.81 -17.87
N GLN A 46 1.41 -12.79 -19.20
CA GLN A 46 0.61 -11.90 -20.08
C GLN A 46 -0.78 -12.49 -20.39
N SER A 47 -1.40 -13.13 -19.42
CA SER A 47 -2.75 -13.68 -19.58
C SER A 47 -3.78 -12.74 -18.98
N THR A 48 -4.91 -12.57 -19.66
CA THR A 48 -6.07 -11.82 -19.15
C THR A 48 -6.93 -12.67 -18.24
N ALA A 49 -7.16 -13.93 -18.60
CA ALA A 49 -8.06 -14.85 -17.91
C ALA A 49 -7.39 -16.21 -17.70
N TYR A 50 -7.89 -16.97 -16.76
CA TYR A 50 -7.38 -18.28 -16.38
C TYR A 50 -8.47 -19.35 -16.53
N VAL A 51 -8.06 -20.58 -16.82
CA VAL A 51 -8.97 -21.72 -17.00
C VAL A 51 -9.29 -22.35 -15.64
N PHE A 52 -10.54 -22.68 -15.43
CA PHE A 52 -10.99 -23.41 -14.24
C PHE A 52 -11.03 -24.93 -14.52
N ASN A 53 -10.81 -25.72 -13.48
CA ASN A 53 -10.85 -27.18 -13.59
C ASN A 53 -12.29 -27.70 -13.89
N ASN A 54 -13.27 -27.06 -13.24
CA ASN A 54 -14.71 -27.35 -13.36
C ASN A 54 -15.52 -26.17 -12.78
N SER A 55 -16.85 -26.28 -12.79
CA SER A 55 -17.74 -25.24 -12.27
C SER A 55 -17.64 -25.04 -10.76
N ASP A 56 -17.38 -26.09 -9.98
CA ASP A 56 -17.23 -25.98 -8.53
C ASP A 56 -15.94 -25.25 -8.17
N HIS A 57 -14.82 -25.56 -8.85
CA HIS A 57 -13.58 -24.80 -8.72
C HIS A 57 -13.78 -23.31 -9.03
N ALA A 58 -14.49 -22.99 -10.12
CA ALA A 58 -14.81 -21.60 -10.45
C ALA A 58 -15.63 -20.95 -9.33
N ALA A 59 -16.68 -21.61 -8.84
CA ALA A 59 -17.52 -21.09 -7.75
C ALA A 59 -16.71 -20.82 -6.48
N ASN A 60 -15.82 -21.73 -6.11
CA ASN A 60 -14.96 -21.59 -4.93
C ASN A 60 -13.99 -20.39 -5.04
N LEU A 61 -13.39 -20.18 -6.22
CA LEU A 61 -12.50 -19.05 -6.47
C LEU A 61 -13.26 -17.71 -6.38
N PHE A 62 -14.45 -17.62 -6.99
CA PHE A 62 -15.26 -16.40 -6.92
C PHE A 62 -15.84 -16.16 -5.52
N ALA A 63 -16.09 -17.21 -4.75
CA ALA A 63 -16.51 -17.11 -3.34
C ALA A 63 -15.33 -16.83 -2.38
N LEU A 64 -14.09 -16.79 -2.87
CA LEU A 64 -12.86 -16.62 -2.09
C LEU A 64 -12.65 -17.73 -1.03
N THR A 65 -13.23 -18.89 -1.21
CA THR A 65 -13.05 -20.07 -0.35
C THR A 65 -11.86 -20.92 -0.78
N GLU A 66 -11.37 -20.70 -2.00
CA GLU A 66 -10.17 -21.31 -2.55
C GLU A 66 -9.28 -20.20 -3.16
N SER A 67 -7.95 -20.37 -3.06
CA SER A 67 -6.99 -19.42 -3.63
C SER A 67 -6.66 -19.84 -5.07
N GLY A 68 -6.56 -18.88 -5.99
CA GLY A 68 -6.16 -19.13 -7.36
C GLY A 68 -6.37 -17.94 -8.27
N ASN A 69 -5.95 -18.08 -9.53
CA ASN A 69 -6.04 -17.01 -10.51
C ASN A 69 -7.37 -17.07 -11.26
N ILE A 70 -8.03 -15.93 -11.39
CA ILE A 70 -9.31 -15.77 -12.07
C ILE A 70 -9.14 -14.90 -13.31
N TYR A 71 -8.68 -13.69 -13.10
CA TYR A 71 -8.59 -12.63 -14.11
C TYR A 71 -7.54 -11.62 -13.71
N SER A 72 -6.67 -11.18 -14.63
CA SER A 72 -5.48 -10.37 -14.31
C SER A 72 -5.78 -8.98 -13.72
N ARG A 73 -7.00 -8.46 -13.86
CA ARG A 73 -7.43 -7.25 -13.14
C ARG A 73 -7.60 -7.51 -11.64
N ILE A 74 -7.91 -8.75 -11.25
CA ILE A 74 -8.13 -9.16 -9.85
C ILE A 74 -6.79 -9.62 -9.26
N ASN A 75 -6.14 -10.58 -9.91
CA ASN A 75 -4.86 -11.14 -9.50
C ASN A 75 -4.07 -11.67 -10.71
N ASN A 76 -2.75 -11.63 -10.61
CA ASN A 76 -1.84 -12.14 -11.64
C ASN A 76 -0.57 -12.64 -10.96
N PRO A 77 -0.03 -13.83 -11.32
CA PRO A 77 1.15 -14.39 -10.65
C PRO A 77 2.38 -13.47 -10.67
N THR A 78 2.56 -12.65 -11.71
CA THR A 78 3.65 -11.68 -11.77
C THR A 78 3.48 -10.58 -10.70
N ASN A 79 2.28 -10.03 -10.56
CA ASN A 79 1.97 -9.03 -9.55
C ASN A 79 2.03 -9.62 -8.14
N ASP A 80 1.50 -10.83 -7.95
CA ASP A 80 1.48 -11.52 -6.65
C ASP A 80 2.89 -11.67 -6.08
N ILE A 81 3.89 -12.01 -6.92
CA ILE A 81 5.28 -12.13 -6.48
C ILE A 81 5.83 -10.77 -6.02
N LEU A 82 5.50 -9.68 -6.71
CA LEU A 82 5.89 -8.34 -6.30
C LEU A 82 5.22 -7.93 -4.99
N GLU A 83 3.92 -8.18 -4.86
CA GLU A 83 3.13 -7.90 -3.67
C GLU A 83 3.67 -8.65 -2.44
N GLN A 84 3.94 -9.95 -2.59
CA GLN A 84 4.53 -10.76 -1.53
C GLN A 84 5.93 -10.26 -1.14
N ARG A 85 6.76 -9.90 -2.12
CA ARG A 85 8.11 -9.37 -1.87
C ARG A 85 8.07 -8.07 -1.10
N LEU A 86 7.27 -7.11 -1.52
CA LEU A 86 7.11 -5.83 -0.84
C LEU A 86 6.55 -6.03 0.58
N SER A 87 5.55 -6.89 0.75
CA SER A 87 5.00 -7.22 2.06
C SER A 87 6.09 -7.77 3.01
N VAL A 88 6.99 -8.64 2.52
CA VAL A 88 8.10 -9.18 3.33
C VAL A 88 9.11 -8.09 3.68
N LEU A 89 9.52 -7.27 2.72
CA LEU A 89 10.53 -6.22 2.91
C LEU A 89 10.08 -5.13 3.87
N GLU A 90 8.79 -4.78 3.82
CA GLU A 90 8.20 -3.74 4.65
C GLU A 90 7.63 -4.29 5.99
N GLY A 91 7.70 -5.61 6.22
CA GLY A 91 7.11 -6.23 7.41
C GLY A 91 5.58 -6.16 7.44
N GLY A 92 4.94 -5.88 6.31
CA GLY A 92 3.48 -5.79 6.14
C GLY A 92 2.79 -7.15 6.13
N ILE A 93 1.47 -7.17 6.33
CA ILE A 93 0.65 -8.39 6.22
C ILE A 93 0.46 -8.78 4.76
N ALA A 94 0.21 -7.79 3.91
CA ALA A 94 0.00 -7.91 2.48
C ALA A 94 0.39 -6.61 1.78
N ALA A 95 0.46 -6.64 0.46
CA ALA A 95 0.63 -5.47 -0.40
C ALA A 95 -0.31 -5.57 -1.60
N VAL A 96 -0.65 -4.45 -2.20
CA VAL A 96 -1.41 -4.36 -3.45
C VAL A 96 -0.65 -3.48 -4.43
N VAL A 97 -0.43 -3.99 -5.63
CA VAL A 97 0.21 -3.25 -6.72
C VAL A 97 -0.84 -2.54 -7.55
N THR A 98 -0.61 -1.29 -7.87
CA THR A 98 -1.46 -0.47 -8.74
C THR A 98 -0.69 0.07 -9.94
N ALA A 99 -1.40 0.59 -10.93
CA ALA A 99 -0.81 1.09 -12.17
C ALA A 99 0.09 2.33 -12.00
N SER A 100 -0.04 3.04 -10.86
CA SER A 100 0.79 4.23 -10.56
C SER A 100 0.78 4.55 -9.07
N GLY A 101 1.76 5.33 -8.61
CA GLY A 101 1.78 5.84 -7.23
C GLY A 101 0.56 6.70 -6.91
N THR A 102 0.08 7.53 -7.84
CA THR A 102 -1.15 8.31 -7.64
C THR A 102 -2.38 7.41 -7.48
N ALA A 103 -2.46 6.31 -8.26
CA ALA A 103 -3.53 5.32 -8.09
C ALA A 103 -3.44 4.64 -6.72
N ALA A 104 -2.24 4.30 -6.26
CA ALA A 104 -2.03 3.75 -4.91
C ALA A 104 -2.54 4.71 -3.83
N ILE A 105 -2.15 5.99 -3.89
CA ILE A 105 -2.58 7.01 -2.93
C ILE A 105 -4.10 7.17 -2.95
N ALA A 106 -4.68 7.34 -4.13
CA ALA A 106 -6.13 7.55 -4.28
C ALA A 106 -6.93 6.36 -3.76
N THR A 107 -6.55 5.14 -4.17
CA THR A 107 -7.20 3.90 -3.72
C THR A 107 -7.14 3.76 -2.20
N THR A 108 -5.98 4.01 -1.64
CA THR A 108 -5.78 3.95 -0.19
C THR A 108 -6.67 4.93 0.57
N LEU A 109 -6.63 6.20 0.19
CA LEU A 109 -7.39 7.24 0.89
C LEU A 109 -8.90 7.02 0.75
N LEU A 110 -9.38 6.63 -0.44
CA LEU A 110 -10.79 6.33 -0.67
C LEU A 110 -11.25 5.01 -0.01
N THR A 111 -10.34 4.11 0.33
CA THR A 111 -10.65 2.91 1.11
C THR A 111 -10.76 3.20 2.60
N LEU A 112 -9.91 4.10 3.11
CA LEU A 112 -9.85 4.42 4.54
C LEU A 112 -10.86 5.49 4.96
N LEU A 113 -11.24 6.37 4.03
CA LEU A 113 -11.99 7.60 4.32
C LEU A 113 -13.37 7.60 3.65
N LYS A 114 -14.28 8.27 4.31
CA LYS A 114 -15.64 8.56 3.80
C LYS A 114 -15.90 10.05 3.82
N SER A 115 -17.00 10.47 3.21
CA SER A 115 -17.48 11.87 3.27
C SER A 115 -17.62 12.32 4.73
N GLY A 116 -17.11 13.51 5.03
CA GLY A 116 -17.04 14.10 6.35
C GLY A 116 -15.73 13.83 7.09
N ASP A 117 -14.85 12.96 6.61
CA ASP A 117 -13.55 12.72 7.22
C ASP A 117 -12.52 13.80 6.85
N HIS A 118 -11.51 13.92 7.70
CA HIS A 118 -10.45 14.91 7.59
C HIS A 118 -9.06 14.27 7.53
N ILE A 119 -8.17 14.90 6.76
CA ILE A 119 -6.75 14.55 6.61
C ILE A 119 -5.91 15.72 7.13
N VAL A 120 -4.87 15.45 7.91
CA VAL A 120 -3.75 16.38 8.11
C VAL A 120 -2.60 15.94 7.23
N ALA A 121 -2.14 16.80 6.34
CA ALA A 121 -1.12 16.46 5.36
C ALA A 121 0.09 17.40 5.44
N SER A 122 1.27 16.86 5.13
CA SER A 122 2.44 17.68 4.87
C SER A 122 2.18 18.67 3.74
N SER A 123 2.70 19.91 3.87
CA SER A 123 2.73 20.88 2.77
C SER A 123 3.82 20.58 1.73
N SER A 124 4.72 19.63 2.03
CA SER A 124 5.84 19.23 1.17
C SER A 124 5.51 17.92 0.46
N LEU A 125 4.61 17.99 -0.53
CA LEU A 125 4.11 16.85 -1.30
C LEU A 125 4.38 17.02 -2.79
N TYR A 126 4.41 15.90 -3.49
CA TYR A 126 4.32 15.89 -4.95
C TYR A 126 3.05 16.64 -5.42
N GLY A 127 3.19 17.47 -6.47
CA GLY A 127 2.08 18.32 -6.94
C GLY A 127 0.80 17.56 -7.30
N GLY A 128 0.91 16.34 -7.83
CA GLY A 128 -0.23 15.48 -8.11
C GLY A 128 -0.96 15.03 -6.84
N THR A 129 -0.21 14.71 -5.79
CA THR A 129 -0.76 14.37 -4.47
C THR A 129 -1.43 15.59 -3.83
N TYR A 130 -0.76 16.74 -3.89
CA TYR A 130 -1.35 17.99 -3.40
C TYR A 130 -2.70 18.28 -4.08
N ASN A 131 -2.75 18.16 -5.41
CA ASN A 131 -3.99 18.37 -6.18
C ASN A 131 -5.08 17.33 -5.80
N LEU A 132 -4.72 16.06 -5.64
CA LEU A 132 -5.64 15.03 -5.17
C LEU A 132 -6.29 15.44 -3.84
N LEU A 133 -5.47 15.87 -2.87
CA LEU A 133 -5.92 16.23 -1.52
C LEU A 133 -6.69 17.55 -1.47
N SER A 134 -6.27 18.56 -2.28
CA SER A 134 -6.84 19.91 -2.21
C SER A 134 -8.03 20.14 -3.15
N VAL A 135 -8.14 19.37 -4.25
CA VAL A 135 -9.17 19.59 -5.28
C VAL A 135 -10.07 18.38 -5.46
N THR A 136 -9.49 17.18 -5.56
CA THR A 136 -10.27 15.98 -5.91
C THR A 136 -11.03 15.44 -4.71
N LEU A 137 -10.38 15.19 -3.59
CA LEU A 137 -11.02 14.64 -2.39
C LEU A 137 -12.10 15.55 -1.78
N PRO A 138 -11.99 16.88 -1.80
CA PRO A 138 -13.10 17.75 -1.38
C PRO A 138 -14.41 17.55 -2.15
N ARG A 139 -14.35 17.14 -3.42
CA ARG A 139 -15.55 16.78 -4.21
C ARG A 139 -16.23 15.51 -3.70
N HIS A 140 -15.52 14.69 -2.94
CA HIS A 140 -16.03 13.51 -2.25
C HIS A 140 -16.34 13.77 -0.77
N GLY A 141 -16.30 15.04 -0.34
CA GLY A 141 -16.61 15.45 1.03
C GLY A 141 -15.48 15.16 2.04
N ILE A 142 -14.25 14.89 1.57
CA ILE A 142 -13.08 14.67 2.43
C ILE A 142 -12.25 15.96 2.44
N THR A 143 -11.95 16.47 3.61
CA THR A 143 -11.23 17.75 3.77
C THR A 143 -9.76 17.51 4.17
N THR A 144 -8.89 18.47 3.85
CA THR A 144 -7.46 18.37 4.17
C THR A 144 -6.92 19.68 4.74
N THR A 145 -6.20 19.58 5.86
CA THR A 145 -5.37 20.68 6.39
C THR A 145 -3.91 20.39 6.11
N PHE A 146 -3.24 21.29 5.40
CA PHE A 146 -1.81 21.20 5.11
C PHE A 146 -0.99 21.90 6.20
N VAL A 147 0.06 21.23 6.68
CA VAL A 147 0.94 21.73 7.75
C VAL A 147 2.40 21.71 7.32
N ASP A 148 3.19 22.57 7.93
CA ASP A 148 4.66 22.51 7.82
C ASP A 148 5.16 21.23 8.50
N PRO A 149 5.80 20.29 7.75
CA PRO A 149 6.23 19.03 8.29
C PRO A 149 7.52 19.09 9.12
N SER A 150 8.19 20.24 9.17
CA SER A 150 9.44 20.41 9.93
C SER A 150 9.26 20.22 11.44
N ASN A 151 8.04 20.42 11.94
CA ASN A 151 7.69 20.20 13.34
C ASN A 151 6.54 19.18 13.44
N PRO A 152 6.79 17.97 13.98
CA PRO A 152 5.76 16.93 14.14
C PRO A 152 4.53 17.36 14.93
N ASN A 153 4.66 18.32 15.87
CA ASN A 153 3.53 18.84 16.62
C ASN A 153 2.50 19.57 15.75
N ASN A 154 2.89 20.07 14.57
CA ASN A 154 1.96 20.74 13.67
C ASN A 154 0.84 19.80 13.20
N PHE A 155 1.14 18.50 13.06
CA PHE A 155 0.13 17.50 12.70
C PHE A 155 -0.90 17.33 13.81
N GLN A 156 -0.46 17.19 15.05
CA GLN A 156 -1.34 17.05 16.21
C GLN A 156 -2.18 18.34 16.43
N ASN A 157 -1.56 19.51 16.30
CA ASN A 157 -2.24 20.79 16.49
C ASN A 157 -3.31 21.07 15.43
N ALA A 158 -3.17 20.51 14.23
CA ALA A 158 -4.14 20.62 13.14
C ALA A 158 -5.18 19.50 13.15
N ALA A 159 -5.05 18.51 14.03
CA ALA A 159 -6.00 17.42 14.14
C ALA A 159 -7.36 17.91 14.64
N GLN A 160 -8.42 17.39 14.05
CA GLN A 160 -9.83 17.64 14.37
C GLN A 160 -10.46 16.33 14.85
N GLU A 161 -11.66 16.41 15.40
CA GLU A 161 -12.40 15.22 15.87
C GLU A 161 -12.63 14.18 14.77
N ASN A 162 -12.83 14.66 13.53
CA ASN A 162 -13.03 13.84 12.34
C ASN A 162 -11.74 13.53 11.57
N THR A 163 -10.55 13.84 12.09
CA THR A 163 -9.27 13.46 11.48
C THR A 163 -9.10 11.94 11.55
N ARG A 164 -8.76 11.33 10.41
CA ARG A 164 -8.55 9.87 10.30
C ARG A 164 -7.17 9.51 9.78
N VAL A 165 -6.49 10.44 9.10
CA VAL A 165 -5.20 10.18 8.44
C VAL A 165 -4.26 11.34 8.64
N PHE A 166 -3.01 11.05 9.00
CA PHE A 166 -1.87 11.93 8.77
C PHE A 166 -1.16 11.46 7.51
N PHE A 167 -1.05 12.34 6.53
CA PHE A 167 -0.47 12.02 5.23
C PHE A 167 0.87 12.73 5.03
N ILE A 168 1.91 11.94 4.74
CA ILE A 168 3.27 12.43 4.50
C ILE A 168 3.91 11.69 3.33
N GLU A 169 4.93 12.28 2.73
CA GLU A 169 5.88 11.62 1.85
C GLU A 169 7.23 11.56 2.56
N SER A 170 7.87 10.39 2.54
CA SER A 170 9.17 10.19 3.22
C SER A 170 10.26 11.13 2.70
N LEU A 171 10.16 11.50 1.42
CA LEU A 171 11.00 12.48 0.76
C LEU A 171 10.11 13.43 -0.03
N GLY A 172 10.02 14.67 0.41
CA GLY A 172 9.17 15.70 -0.20
C GLY A 172 9.61 16.07 -1.62
N ASN A 173 8.64 16.42 -2.47
CA ASN A 173 8.88 16.87 -3.84
C ASN A 173 8.24 18.26 -4.06
N PRO A 174 8.97 19.30 -4.47
CA PRO A 174 10.35 19.31 -4.98
C PRO A 174 11.45 19.60 -3.95
N LYS A 175 11.11 19.90 -2.71
CA LYS A 175 12.08 20.42 -1.71
C LYS A 175 13.06 19.38 -1.19
N LEU A 176 12.79 18.07 -1.39
CA LEU A 176 13.59 16.96 -0.88
C LEU A 176 13.71 16.93 0.66
N ASP A 177 12.71 17.46 1.34
CA ASP A 177 12.63 17.39 2.81
C ASP A 177 12.51 15.91 3.23
N VAL A 178 13.37 15.50 4.16
CA VAL A 178 13.30 14.18 4.80
C VAL A 178 12.57 14.33 6.12
N LEU A 179 11.45 13.65 6.25
CA LEU A 179 10.56 13.80 7.41
C LEU A 179 10.90 12.78 8.51
N ASP A 180 10.74 13.19 9.75
CA ASP A 180 10.80 12.31 10.92
C ASP A 180 9.48 11.54 11.03
N ILE A 181 9.40 10.39 10.31
CA ILE A 181 8.22 9.55 10.24
C ILE A 181 7.85 9.00 11.62
N GLU A 182 8.85 8.62 12.42
CA GLU A 182 8.64 8.07 13.77
C GLU A 182 8.00 9.13 14.69
N ALA A 183 8.57 10.33 14.73
CA ALA A 183 8.03 11.41 15.55
C ALA A 183 6.62 11.83 15.14
N ILE A 184 6.29 11.80 13.82
CA ILE A 184 4.95 12.11 13.33
C ILE A 184 3.97 10.97 13.66
N SER A 185 4.39 9.72 13.53
CA SER A 185 3.53 8.55 13.79
C SER A 185 3.09 8.44 15.25
N VAL A 186 3.93 8.90 16.19
CA VAL A 186 3.59 8.95 17.63
C VAL A 186 2.48 9.98 17.92
N LYS A 187 2.24 10.93 17.01
CA LYS A 187 1.21 11.98 17.14
C LYS A 187 -0.12 11.59 16.50
N ALA A 188 -0.15 10.50 15.70
CA ALA A 188 -1.34 9.99 15.04
C ALA A 188 -2.15 9.09 15.97
#